data_acf1833109c9e4115af0c76073784d2b
#
_entry.id   acf1833109c9e4115af0c76073784d2b
#
_cell.length_a   1.000
_cell.length_b   1.000
_cell.length_c   1.000
_cell.angle_alpha   90.00
_cell.angle_beta   90.00
_cell.angle_gamma   90.00
#
_symmetry.space_group_name_H-M   'P 1'
#
loop_
_entity.id
_entity.type
_entity.pdbx_description
1 polymer ?
#
loop_
_entity_poly.entity_id
_entity_poly.type
_entity_poly.pdbx_seq_one_letter_code
_entity_poly.pdbx_strand_id
1 'polypeptide(L)'
;LEKLYERLEAANINVVESGKILEEEKLREFEKDKELERELAELGSDSVQLYLREIGRYPLLKQEEEIELAKKISRGDEAAKQKLIQSNLRLVVSIAKKYIGRSPNLTLLDLIQEGNIGLFRAVEKFDWRKGYKFSTYATWWIRQAITRALADQARTIRIPVHMVETINQYQQVVRRLVQDLGREPLPEEIAAEMGMEVEKIRHIQKISQDTVSLEVPIGDDDEDSVLADFVPDEEGITPQMVAARRILKDHLNEIIEELTPREQKILEMRFGLKDGVTHTLEEVGKVFGVTRERIRQIEAKALDRIRQHHKIEKLKDY
;
A
#
# COMPACT_ATOMS: atom_id res chain seq x y z
N LEU A 1 -20.85 25.52 -55.46
CA LEU A 1 -19.68 25.16 -54.69
C LEU A 1 -18.79 26.39 -54.44
N GLU A 2 -18.40 27.16 -55.47
CA GLU A 2 -17.55 28.36 -55.35
C GLU A 2 -18.08 29.39 -54.34
N LYS A 3 -19.37 29.73 -54.35
CA LYS A 3 -20.01 30.63 -53.38
C LYS A 3 -20.00 30.11 -51.93
N LEU A 4 -19.81 28.81 -51.72
CA LEU A 4 -19.72 28.20 -50.39
C LEU A 4 -18.29 28.29 -49.87
N TYR A 5 -17.29 28.13 -50.75
CA TYR A 5 -15.88 28.35 -50.44
C TYR A 5 -15.59 29.82 -50.07
N GLU A 6 -16.10 30.79 -50.84
CA GLU A 6 -15.96 32.22 -50.53
C GLU A 6 -16.57 32.60 -49.15
N ARG A 7 -17.67 31.97 -48.76
CA ARG A 7 -18.28 32.20 -47.45
C ARG A 7 -17.49 31.56 -46.30
N LEU A 8 -16.84 30.43 -46.54
CA LEU A 8 -16.00 29.75 -45.54
C LEU A 8 -14.66 30.48 -45.36
N GLU A 9 -14.07 31.00 -46.46
CA GLU A 9 -12.90 31.89 -46.41
C GLU A 9 -13.19 33.21 -45.68
N ALA A 10 -14.34 33.84 -45.94
CA ALA A 10 -14.78 35.05 -45.26
C ALA A 10 -15.05 34.83 -43.77
N ALA A 11 -15.36 33.59 -43.36
CA ALA A 11 -15.53 33.19 -41.97
C ALA A 11 -14.22 32.69 -41.32
N ASN A 12 -13.07 32.81 -41.99
CA ASN A 12 -11.75 32.33 -41.55
C ASN A 12 -11.70 30.81 -41.25
N ILE A 13 -12.52 30.02 -41.95
CA ILE A 13 -12.59 28.56 -41.84
C ILE A 13 -11.80 27.97 -43.02
N ASN A 14 -10.63 27.42 -42.76
CA ASN A 14 -9.83 26.72 -43.75
C ASN A 14 -10.47 25.37 -44.09
N VAL A 15 -10.86 25.17 -45.33
CA VAL A 15 -11.37 23.89 -45.86
C VAL A 15 -10.17 23.06 -46.28
N VAL A 16 -9.86 22.00 -45.52
CA VAL A 16 -8.77 21.07 -45.81
C VAL A 16 -9.38 19.78 -46.38
N GLU A 17 -8.77 19.22 -47.42
CA GLU A 17 -9.19 17.93 -47.98
C GLU A 17 -9.03 16.83 -46.92
N SER A 18 -10.02 15.94 -46.78
CA SER A 18 -10.06 14.87 -45.78
C SER A 18 -8.81 13.96 -45.79
N GLY A 19 -8.14 13.84 -46.94
CA GLY A 19 -6.87 13.11 -47.07
C GLY A 19 -5.71 13.77 -46.35
N LYS A 20 -5.61 15.11 -46.38
CA LYS A 20 -4.55 15.86 -45.69
C LYS A 20 -4.73 15.88 -44.17
N ILE A 21 -5.97 15.90 -43.69
CA ILE A 21 -6.28 15.83 -42.25
C ILE A 21 -5.84 14.48 -41.68
N LEU A 22 -6.06 13.39 -42.42
CA LEU A 22 -5.63 12.03 -42.03
C LEU A 22 -4.09 11.86 -42.03
N GLU A 23 -3.40 12.55 -42.96
CA GLU A 23 -1.92 12.55 -42.95
C GLU A 23 -1.35 13.43 -41.84
N GLU A 24 -1.94 14.59 -41.56
CA GLU A 24 -1.53 15.44 -40.46
C GLU A 24 -1.82 14.80 -39.08
N GLU A 25 -2.94 14.09 -38.91
CA GLU A 25 -3.21 13.33 -37.69
C GLU A 25 -2.20 12.21 -37.49
N LYS A 26 -1.84 11.48 -38.57
CA LYS A 26 -0.79 10.43 -38.49
C LYS A 26 0.59 11.01 -38.20
N LEU A 27 0.95 12.15 -38.78
CA LEU A 27 2.19 12.87 -38.51
C LEU A 27 2.24 13.34 -37.06
N ARG A 28 1.16 13.93 -36.55
CA ARG A 28 1.04 14.35 -35.14
C ARG A 28 1.08 13.18 -34.16
N GLU A 29 0.49 12.03 -34.49
CA GLU A 29 0.60 10.82 -33.70
C GLU A 29 2.04 10.28 -33.70
N PHE A 30 2.69 10.28 -34.87
CA PHE A 30 4.09 9.83 -35.01
C PHE A 30 5.09 10.77 -34.31
N GLU A 31 4.86 12.08 -34.34
CA GLU A 31 5.67 13.07 -33.62
C GLU A 31 5.48 12.92 -32.11
N LYS A 32 4.25 12.75 -31.62
CA LYS A 32 3.96 12.47 -30.22
C LYS A 32 4.59 11.17 -29.74
N ASP A 33 4.63 10.16 -30.58
CA ASP A 33 5.27 8.88 -30.25
C ASP A 33 6.80 9.02 -30.15
N LYS A 34 7.44 9.76 -31.07
CA LYS A 34 8.86 10.05 -31.01
C LYS A 34 9.24 10.95 -29.81
N GLU A 35 8.37 11.88 -29.47
CA GLU A 35 8.55 12.76 -28.32
C GLU A 35 8.41 11.93 -27.03
N LEU A 36 7.43 11.03 -26.96
CA LEU A 36 7.27 10.07 -25.90
C LEU A 36 8.50 9.15 -25.74
N GLU A 37 9.01 8.62 -26.85
CA GLU A 37 10.22 7.79 -26.86
C GLU A 37 11.46 8.56 -26.38
N ARG A 38 11.63 9.83 -26.77
CA ARG A 38 12.76 10.67 -26.29
C ARG A 38 12.66 10.96 -24.79
N GLU A 39 11.49 11.40 -24.33
CA GLU A 39 11.29 11.70 -22.91
C GLU A 39 11.43 10.45 -22.01
N LEU A 40 11.03 9.28 -22.51
CA LEU A 40 11.18 8.02 -21.79
C LEU A 40 12.62 7.47 -21.86
N ALA A 41 13.37 7.78 -22.93
CA ALA A 41 14.78 7.43 -23.05
C ALA A 41 15.65 8.22 -22.05
N GLU A 42 15.26 9.45 -21.71
CA GLU A 42 15.93 10.25 -20.66
C GLU A 42 15.64 9.75 -19.25
N LEU A 43 14.46 9.13 -19.04
CA LEU A 43 13.99 8.61 -17.73
C LEU A 43 14.35 7.13 -17.50
N GLY A 44 14.79 6.40 -18.55
CA GLY A 44 14.73 4.95 -18.57
C GLY A 44 16.05 4.25 -18.30
N SER A 45 16.01 3.29 -17.39
CA SER A 45 16.95 2.18 -17.36
C SER A 45 16.83 1.36 -18.66
N ASP A 46 17.87 0.57 -19.03
CA ASP A 46 17.88 -0.31 -20.23
C ASP A 46 16.61 -1.18 -20.34
N SER A 47 16.01 -1.56 -19.22
CA SER A 47 14.79 -2.37 -19.16
C SER A 47 13.54 -1.64 -19.68
N VAL A 48 13.41 -0.34 -19.40
CA VAL A 48 12.28 0.49 -19.91
C VAL A 48 12.40 0.62 -21.42
N GLN A 49 13.60 0.92 -21.93
CA GLN A 49 13.83 1.05 -23.36
C GLN A 49 13.58 -0.25 -24.10
N LEU A 50 13.98 -1.40 -23.54
CA LEU A 50 13.71 -2.71 -24.10
C LEU A 50 12.21 -2.97 -24.22
N TYR A 51 11.45 -2.70 -23.16
CA TYR A 51 10.00 -2.84 -23.16
C TYR A 51 9.33 -1.95 -24.23
N LEU A 52 9.72 -0.67 -24.30
CA LEU A 52 9.16 0.26 -25.28
C LEU A 52 9.43 -0.18 -26.72
N ARG A 53 10.63 -0.71 -27.00
CA ARG A 53 10.98 -1.27 -28.30
C ARG A 53 10.15 -2.51 -28.65
N GLU A 54 9.81 -3.33 -27.67
CA GLU A 54 8.95 -4.50 -27.89
C GLU A 54 7.51 -4.12 -28.21
N ILE A 55 6.91 -3.22 -27.44
CA ILE A 55 5.53 -2.79 -27.67
C ILE A 55 5.39 -2.01 -28.99
N GLY A 56 6.45 -1.32 -29.44
CA GLY A 56 6.48 -0.60 -30.71
C GLY A 56 6.33 -1.48 -31.96
N ARG A 57 6.55 -2.80 -31.84
CA ARG A 57 6.39 -3.77 -32.94
C ARG A 57 4.93 -3.99 -33.34
N TYR A 58 3.98 -3.70 -32.45
CA TYR A 58 2.56 -3.94 -32.71
C TYR A 58 1.90 -2.70 -33.32
N PRO A 59 1.26 -2.83 -34.52
CA PRO A 59 0.61 -1.72 -35.17
C PRO A 59 -0.66 -1.28 -34.41
N LEU A 60 -0.99 0.00 -34.53
CA LEU A 60 -2.25 0.53 -34.03
C LEU A 60 -3.43 -0.04 -34.85
N LEU A 61 -4.55 -0.31 -34.17
CA LEU A 61 -5.76 -0.85 -34.76
C LEU A 61 -6.69 0.28 -35.22
N LYS A 62 -7.38 0.05 -36.36
CA LYS A 62 -8.49 0.89 -36.79
C LYS A 62 -9.75 0.51 -36.01
N GLN A 63 -10.72 1.41 -35.92
CA GLN A 63 -11.98 1.18 -35.20
C GLN A 63 -12.75 -0.05 -35.71
N GLU A 64 -12.70 -0.31 -37.01
CA GLU A 64 -13.34 -1.48 -37.65
C GLU A 64 -12.71 -2.78 -37.15
N GLU A 65 -11.37 -2.81 -37.07
CA GLU A 65 -10.58 -3.95 -36.55
C GLU A 65 -10.82 -4.18 -35.06
N GLU A 66 -10.96 -3.10 -34.23
CA GLU A 66 -11.34 -3.22 -32.82
C GLU A 66 -12.68 -3.93 -32.65
N ILE A 67 -13.68 -3.57 -33.49
CA ILE A 67 -15.01 -4.17 -33.47
C ILE A 67 -14.95 -5.65 -33.92
N GLU A 68 -14.18 -5.97 -34.95
CA GLU A 68 -14.02 -7.36 -35.40
C GLU A 68 -13.36 -8.24 -34.34
N LEU A 69 -12.28 -7.74 -33.73
CA LEU A 69 -11.60 -8.44 -32.63
C LEU A 69 -12.53 -8.60 -31.43
N ALA A 70 -13.28 -7.58 -31.04
CA ALA A 70 -14.23 -7.65 -29.95
C ALA A 70 -15.33 -8.72 -30.21
N LYS A 71 -15.81 -8.84 -31.46
CA LYS A 71 -16.74 -9.93 -31.85
C LYS A 71 -16.14 -11.32 -31.72
N LYS A 72 -14.83 -11.48 -32.07
CA LYS A 72 -14.12 -12.77 -31.92
C LYS A 72 -13.90 -13.09 -30.45
N ILE A 73 -13.51 -12.10 -29.63
CA ILE A 73 -13.34 -12.24 -28.17
C ILE A 73 -14.65 -12.69 -27.51
N SER A 74 -15.78 -12.16 -27.91
CA SER A 74 -17.09 -12.58 -27.39
C SER A 74 -17.45 -14.04 -27.70
N ARG A 75 -16.73 -14.68 -28.66
CA ARG A 75 -16.82 -16.10 -29.00
C ARG A 75 -15.76 -16.98 -28.33
N GLY A 76 -14.88 -16.37 -27.49
CA GLY A 76 -13.82 -17.08 -26.77
C GLY A 76 -12.49 -17.19 -27.51
N ASP A 77 -12.23 -16.35 -28.53
CA ASP A 77 -10.96 -16.36 -29.28
C ASP A 77 -9.85 -15.65 -28.47
N GLU A 78 -8.96 -16.42 -27.86
CA GLU A 78 -7.81 -15.92 -27.09
C GLU A 78 -6.76 -15.22 -27.96
N ALA A 79 -6.58 -15.64 -29.23
CA ALA A 79 -5.64 -14.98 -30.13
C ALA A 79 -6.11 -13.56 -30.48
N ALA A 80 -7.41 -13.37 -30.67
CA ALA A 80 -8.01 -12.04 -30.86
C ALA A 80 -7.86 -11.16 -29.60
N LYS A 81 -8.02 -11.74 -28.41
CA LYS A 81 -7.80 -11.05 -27.11
C LYS A 81 -6.36 -10.57 -26.99
N GLN A 82 -5.39 -11.45 -27.23
CA GLN A 82 -3.97 -11.10 -27.21
C GLN A 82 -3.64 -9.97 -28.19
N LYS A 83 -4.13 -10.06 -29.44
CA LYS A 83 -3.90 -9.04 -30.46
C LYS A 83 -4.46 -7.66 -30.04
N LEU A 84 -5.68 -7.62 -29.48
CA LEU A 84 -6.28 -6.37 -29.01
C LEU A 84 -5.49 -5.76 -27.85
N ILE A 85 -5.00 -6.58 -26.89
CA ILE A 85 -4.15 -6.16 -25.78
C ILE A 85 -2.83 -5.58 -26.30
N GLN A 86 -2.09 -6.35 -27.12
CA GLN A 86 -0.77 -5.96 -27.63
C GLN A 86 -0.79 -4.62 -28.38
N SER A 87 -1.78 -4.41 -29.23
CA SER A 87 -1.93 -3.16 -29.98
C SER A 87 -2.29 -1.94 -29.11
N ASN A 88 -2.73 -2.16 -27.85
CA ASN A 88 -3.10 -1.09 -26.92
C ASN A 88 -2.11 -0.89 -25.77
N LEU A 89 -0.97 -1.60 -25.72
CA LEU A 89 0.06 -1.41 -24.69
C LEU A 89 0.62 0.01 -24.67
N ARG A 90 0.75 0.65 -25.83
CA ARG A 90 1.20 2.04 -25.96
C ARG A 90 0.26 3.03 -25.26
N LEU A 91 -1.05 2.77 -25.26
CA LEU A 91 -2.04 3.57 -24.53
C LEU A 91 -1.77 3.50 -23.02
N VAL A 92 -1.43 2.32 -22.49
CA VAL A 92 -1.09 2.15 -21.07
C VAL A 92 0.12 3.00 -20.70
N VAL A 93 1.18 2.97 -21.49
CA VAL A 93 2.40 3.77 -21.26
C VAL A 93 2.07 5.28 -21.23
N SER A 94 1.28 5.77 -22.18
CA SER A 94 0.89 7.18 -22.24
C SER A 94 0.10 7.65 -21.02
N ILE A 95 -0.66 6.76 -20.39
CA ILE A 95 -1.40 7.04 -19.16
C ILE A 95 -0.48 6.93 -17.94
N ALA A 96 0.32 5.86 -17.84
CA ALA A 96 1.22 5.60 -16.72
C ALA A 96 2.26 6.72 -16.55
N LYS A 97 2.79 7.29 -17.63
CA LYS A 97 3.70 8.43 -17.64
C LYS A 97 3.20 9.61 -16.78
N LYS A 98 1.90 9.88 -16.75
CA LYS A 98 1.30 10.99 -15.98
C LYS A 98 1.35 10.78 -14.46
N TYR A 99 1.70 9.58 -14.03
CA TYR A 99 1.76 9.18 -12.62
C TYR A 99 3.19 8.98 -12.10
N ILE A 100 4.21 9.19 -12.95
CA ILE A 100 5.62 9.18 -12.56
C ILE A 100 5.85 10.22 -11.48
N GLY A 101 6.68 9.88 -10.48
CA GLY A 101 7.08 10.79 -9.39
C GLY A 101 6.02 11.00 -8.30
N ARG A 102 4.86 10.34 -8.38
CA ARG A 102 3.85 10.40 -7.31
C ARG A 102 4.20 9.55 -6.09
N SER A 103 5.05 8.56 -6.28
CA SER A 103 5.59 7.71 -5.22
C SER A 103 7.04 7.38 -5.51
N PRO A 104 7.95 7.45 -4.52
CA PRO A 104 9.34 7.04 -4.69
C PRO A 104 9.48 5.51 -4.80
N ASN A 105 8.49 4.76 -4.32
CA ASN A 105 8.57 3.29 -4.21
C ASN A 105 8.05 2.54 -5.43
N LEU A 106 7.39 3.23 -6.38
CA LEU A 106 6.85 2.62 -7.59
C LEU A 106 7.56 3.17 -8.83
N THR A 107 8.18 2.27 -9.58
CA THR A 107 8.84 2.59 -10.84
C THR A 107 7.82 2.79 -11.96
N LEU A 108 8.25 3.38 -13.08
CA LEU A 108 7.40 3.48 -14.29
C LEU A 108 6.94 2.10 -14.77
N LEU A 109 7.82 1.09 -14.73
CA LEU A 109 7.46 -0.27 -15.15
C LEU A 109 6.39 -0.89 -14.26
N ASP A 110 6.43 -0.65 -12.96
CA ASP A 110 5.39 -1.12 -12.03
C ASP A 110 4.04 -0.50 -12.37
N LEU A 111 4.00 0.82 -12.62
CA LEU A 111 2.79 1.52 -13.04
C LEU A 111 2.24 1.02 -14.38
N ILE A 112 3.13 0.70 -15.33
CA ILE A 112 2.75 0.10 -16.59
C ILE A 112 2.15 -1.29 -16.40
N GLN A 113 2.77 -2.16 -15.57
CA GLN A 113 2.24 -3.50 -15.33
C GLN A 113 0.87 -3.48 -14.65
N GLU A 114 0.69 -2.63 -13.66
CA GLU A 114 -0.61 -2.42 -13.04
C GLU A 114 -1.64 -1.86 -14.05
N GLY A 115 -1.21 -0.94 -14.91
CA GLY A 115 -2.02 -0.45 -16.02
C GLY A 115 -2.40 -1.54 -17.02
N ASN A 116 -1.48 -2.47 -17.32
CA ASN A 116 -1.75 -3.63 -18.18
C ASN A 116 -2.82 -4.55 -17.57
N ILE A 117 -2.80 -4.76 -16.24
CA ILE A 117 -3.86 -5.51 -15.53
C ILE A 117 -5.22 -4.80 -15.71
N GLY A 118 -5.22 -3.47 -15.68
CA GLY A 118 -6.40 -2.67 -15.99
C GLY A 118 -6.88 -2.86 -17.43
N LEU A 119 -5.95 -2.86 -18.39
CA LEU A 119 -6.23 -3.10 -19.80
C LEU A 119 -6.86 -4.50 -20.04
N PHE A 120 -6.35 -5.55 -19.39
CA PHE A 120 -6.92 -6.89 -19.48
C PHE A 120 -8.39 -6.91 -19.05
N ARG A 121 -8.72 -6.26 -17.93
CA ARG A 121 -10.11 -6.12 -17.47
C ARG A 121 -10.97 -5.32 -18.43
N ALA A 122 -10.40 -4.29 -19.08
CA ALA A 122 -11.09 -3.50 -20.08
C ALA A 122 -11.47 -4.35 -21.30
N VAL A 123 -10.52 -5.19 -21.80
CA VAL A 123 -10.76 -6.08 -22.94
C VAL A 123 -11.87 -7.09 -22.65
N GLU A 124 -11.88 -7.68 -21.44
CA GLU A 124 -12.90 -8.66 -21.04
C GLU A 124 -14.31 -8.06 -20.93
N LYS A 125 -14.40 -6.79 -20.56
CA LYS A 125 -15.69 -6.11 -20.30
C LYS A 125 -16.12 -5.17 -21.42
N PHE A 126 -15.36 -5.08 -22.51
CA PHE A 126 -15.67 -4.18 -23.60
C PHE A 126 -16.89 -4.64 -24.42
N ASP A 127 -17.87 -3.75 -24.52
CA ASP A 127 -19.06 -3.96 -25.35
C ASP A 127 -19.02 -3.06 -26.59
N TRP A 128 -18.68 -3.66 -27.74
CA TRP A 128 -18.60 -2.99 -29.04
C TRP A 128 -19.93 -2.46 -29.53
N ARG A 129 -21.08 -2.96 -29.00
CA ARG A 129 -22.44 -2.54 -29.40
C ARG A 129 -22.75 -1.11 -29.01
N LYS A 130 -22.02 -0.57 -28.04
CA LYS A 130 -22.21 0.81 -27.56
C LYS A 130 -21.64 1.88 -28.49
N GLY A 131 -20.91 1.50 -29.55
CA GLY A 131 -20.39 2.43 -30.57
C GLY A 131 -19.22 3.33 -30.17
N TYR A 132 -18.71 3.20 -28.93
CA TYR A 132 -17.55 3.97 -28.48
C TYR A 132 -16.24 3.30 -28.89
N LYS A 133 -15.17 4.11 -29.07
CA LYS A 133 -13.81 3.60 -29.27
C LYS A 133 -13.34 2.82 -28.04
N PHE A 134 -12.59 1.74 -28.26
CA PHE A 134 -12.02 0.93 -27.18
C PHE A 134 -11.17 1.78 -26.22
N SER A 135 -10.33 2.68 -26.77
CA SER A 135 -9.44 3.55 -25.99
C SER A 135 -10.17 4.39 -24.93
N THR A 136 -11.39 4.88 -25.23
CA THR A 136 -12.20 5.66 -24.29
C THR A 136 -12.59 4.85 -23.06
N TYR A 137 -12.98 3.59 -23.27
CA TYR A 137 -13.36 2.68 -22.21
C TYR A 137 -12.14 2.14 -21.44
N ALA A 138 -11.09 1.76 -22.17
CA ALA A 138 -9.85 1.25 -21.58
C ALA A 138 -9.15 2.27 -20.67
N THR A 139 -9.14 3.55 -21.06
CA THR A 139 -8.54 4.63 -20.28
C THR A 139 -9.08 4.68 -18.84
N TRP A 140 -10.37 4.43 -18.64
CA TRP A 140 -10.96 4.40 -17.30
C TRP A 140 -10.43 3.24 -16.46
N TRP A 141 -10.35 2.03 -17.03
CA TRP A 141 -9.85 0.85 -16.34
C TRP A 141 -8.34 0.94 -16.03
N ILE A 142 -7.56 1.42 -16.99
CA ILE A 142 -6.12 1.64 -16.83
C ILE A 142 -5.87 2.64 -15.71
N ARG A 143 -6.55 3.79 -15.74
CA ARG A 143 -6.43 4.82 -14.70
C ARG A 143 -6.82 4.28 -13.33
N GLN A 144 -7.93 3.55 -13.24
CA GLN A 144 -8.41 2.96 -11.99
C GLN A 144 -7.39 1.97 -11.42
N ALA A 145 -6.78 1.11 -12.27
CA ALA A 145 -5.79 0.15 -11.84
C ALA A 145 -4.53 0.85 -11.31
N ILE A 146 -4.00 1.84 -12.05
CA ILE A 146 -2.81 2.62 -11.63
C ILE A 146 -3.08 3.38 -10.33
N THR A 147 -4.22 4.06 -10.20
CA THR A 147 -4.56 4.83 -8.99
C THR A 147 -4.73 3.91 -7.79
N ARG A 148 -5.31 2.73 -8.00
CA ARG A 148 -5.46 1.73 -6.95
C ARG A 148 -4.10 1.15 -6.54
N ALA A 149 -3.22 0.85 -7.48
CA ALA A 149 -1.87 0.38 -7.18
C ALA A 149 -1.07 1.43 -6.38
N LEU A 150 -1.18 2.71 -6.74
CA LEU A 150 -0.60 3.80 -5.95
C LEU A 150 -1.14 3.85 -4.52
N ALA A 151 -2.44 3.63 -4.31
CA ALA A 151 -3.02 3.61 -2.97
C ALA A 151 -2.59 2.39 -2.15
N ASP A 152 -2.45 1.22 -2.81
CA ASP A 152 -2.20 -0.06 -2.15
C ASP A 152 -0.70 -0.37 -1.92
N GLN A 153 0.21 0.13 -2.78
CA GLN A 153 1.61 -0.31 -2.84
C GLN A 153 2.62 0.83 -2.69
N ALA A 154 2.21 2.11 -2.77
CA ALA A 154 3.13 3.24 -2.77
C ALA A 154 3.84 3.46 -1.42
N ARG A 155 3.27 3.02 -0.31
CA ARG A 155 3.79 3.25 1.04
C ARG A 155 4.41 2.00 1.64
N THR A 156 5.54 2.14 2.34
CA THR A 156 6.19 1.07 3.08
C THR A 156 5.24 0.45 4.12
N ILE A 157 4.50 1.28 4.83
CA ILE A 157 3.41 0.85 5.72
C ILE A 157 2.09 1.06 4.98
N ARG A 158 1.44 -0.03 4.58
CA ARG A 158 0.21 0.00 3.81
C ARG A 158 -0.92 0.69 4.57
N ILE A 159 -1.59 1.61 3.91
CA ILE A 159 -2.78 2.32 4.40
C ILE A 159 -4.02 1.88 3.58
N PRO A 160 -5.19 1.67 4.19
CA PRO A 160 -6.42 1.36 3.46
C PRO A 160 -6.79 2.45 2.45
N VAL A 161 -7.36 2.05 1.29
CA VAL A 161 -7.66 2.96 0.17
C VAL A 161 -8.52 4.16 0.59
N HIS A 162 -9.55 3.94 1.40
CA HIS A 162 -10.42 5.03 1.88
C HIS A 162 -9.66 6.08 2.71
N MET A 163 -8.63 5.66 3.46
CA MET A 163 -7.77 6.59 4.20
C MET A 163 -6.84 7.37 3.27
N VAL A 164 -6.33 6.74 2.20
CA VAL A 164 -5.55 7.44 1.17
C VAL A 164 -6.41 8.51 0.47
N GLU A 165 -7.66 8.20 0.17
CA GLU A 165 -8.62 9.18 -0.37
C GLU A 165 -8.84 10.34 0.60
N THR A 166 -9.00 10.06 1.89
CA THR A 166 -9.14 11.10 2.92
C THR A 166 -7.89 11.96 3.05
N ILE A 167 -6.69 11.35 3.00
CA ILE A 167 -5.40 12.07 3.01
C ILE A 167 -5.28 12.98 1.77
N ASN A 168 -5.68 12.50 0.58
CA ASN A 168 -5.67 13.30 -0.64
C ASN A 168 -6.63 14.51 -0.53
N GLN A 169 -7.83 14.33 0.02
CA GLN A 169 -8.76 15.41 0.30
C GLN A 169 -8.18 16.41 1.31
N TYR A 170 -7.59 15.92 2.40
CA TYR A 170 -6.89 16.72 3.38
C TYR A 170 -5.81 17.60 2.73
N GLN A 171 -4.93 17.00 1.93
CA GLN A 171 -3.87 17.74 1.22
C GLN A 171 -4.43 18.78 0.24
N GLN A 172 -5.55 18.49 -0.43
CA GLN A 172 -6.22 19.43 -1.33
C GLN A 172 -6.79 20.62 -0.57
N VAL A 173 -7.43 20.38 0.57
CA VAL A 173 -7.97 21.43 1.44
C VAL A 173 -6.85 22.29 2.02
N VAL A 174 -5.77 21.67 2.51
CA VAL A 174 -4.59 22.39 3.02
C VAL A 174 -4.02 23.32 1.94
N ARG A 175 -3.81 22.83 0.71
CA ARG A 175 -3.29 23.67 -0.39
C ARG A 175 -4.20 24.85 -0.69
N ARG A 176 -5.52 24.67 -0.67
CA ARG A 176 -6.50 25.74 -0.90
C ARG A 176 -6.43 26.75 0.22
N LEU A 177 -6.44 26.31 1.48
CA LEU A 177 -6.37 27.21 2.64
C LEU A 177 -5.05 27.98 2.71
N VAL A 178 -3.92 27.36 2.32
CA VAL A 178 -2.62 28.07 2.20
C VAL A 178 -2.71 29.18 1.16
N GLN A 179 -3.37 28.97 0.01
CA GLN A 179 -3.57 30.02 -0.99
C GLN A 179 -4.46 31.16 -0.49
N ASP A 180 -5.53 30.83 0.25
CA ASP A 180 -6.51 31.81 0.75
C ASP A 180 -5.96 32.62 1.95
N LEU A 181 -5.24 31.96 2.87
CA LEU A 181 -4.75 32.56 4.11
C LEU A 181 -3.34 33.14 4.00
N GLY A 182 -2.54 32.70 3.02
CA GLY A 182 -1.12 33.09 2.89
C GLY A 182 -0.19 32.51 3.96
N ARG A 183 -0.69 31.57 4.79
CA ARG A 183 0.06 30.85 5.84
C ARG A 183 -0.41 29.40 5.95
N GLU A 184 0.33 28.60 6.69
CA GLU A 184 -0.14 27.24 7.02
C GLU A 184 -1.43 27.29 7.87
N PRO A 185 -2.47 26.52 7.49
CA PRO A 185 -3.73 26.48 8.22
C PRO A 185 -3.60 25.69 9.53
N LEU A 186 -4.31 26.13 10.55
CA LEU A 186 -4.42 25.40 11.81
C LEU A 186 -5.31 24.15 11.66
N PRO A 187 -5.11 23.10 12.48
CA PRO A 187 -5.95 21.91 12.44
C PRO A 187 -7.45 22.20 12.61
N GLU A 188 -7.80 23.25 13.38
CA GLU A 188 -9.17 23.70 13.60
C GLU A 188 -9.80 24.29 12.32
N GLU A 189 -9.02 25.03 11.53
CA GLU A 189 -9.46 25.61 10.25
C GLU A 189 -9.70 24.52 9.20
N ILE A 190 -8.80 23.53 9.15
CA ILE A 190 -8.93 22.37 8.28
C ILE A 190 -10.15 21.53 8.68
N ALA A 191 -10.37 21.33 9.99
CA ALA A 191 -11.49 20.59 10.52
C ALA A 191 -12.84 21.23 10.15
N ALA A 192 -12.93 22.56 10.24
CA ALA A 192 -14.11 23.31 9.82
C ALA A 192 -14.41 23.14 8.34
N GLU A 193 -13.36 23.19 7.47
CA GLU A 193 -13.51 23.07 6.03
C GLU A 193 -13.83 21.63 5.56
N MET A 194 -13.26 20.62 6.24
CA MET A 194 -13.55 19.20 5.94
C MET A 194 -14.82 18.68 6.63
N GLY A 195 -15.41 19.44 7.57
CA GLY A 195 -16.57 19.00 8.36
C GLY A 195 -16.26 17.82 9.29
N MET A 196 -15.03 17.76 9.81
CA MET A 196 -14.55 16.68 10.68
C MET A 196 -14.12 17.21 12.04
N GLU A 197 -14.02 16.31 13.03
CA GLU A 197 -13.46 16.64 14.35
C GLU A 197 -11.96 16.92 14.27
N VAL A 198 -11.47 17.86 15.09
CA VAL A 198 -10.06 18.27 15.13
C VAL A 198 -9.13 17.08 15.45
N GLU A 199 -9.55 16.20 16.35
CA GLU A 199 -8.78 14.99 16.69
C GLU A 199 -8.56 14.06 15.50
N LYS A 200 -9.57 13.92 14.63
CA LYS A 200 -9.44 13.14 13.40
C LYS A 200 -8.45 13.79 12.43
N ILE A 201 -8.44 15.12 12.33
CA ILE A 201 -7.48 15.84 11.48
C ILE A 201 -6.05 15.62 11.99
N ARG A 202 -5.81 15.74 13.30
CA ARG A 202 -4.50 15.46 13.91
C ARG A 202 -4.05 14.01 13.65
N HIS A 203 -4.98 13.05 13.72
CA HIS A 203 -4.70 11.65 13.40
C HIS A 203 -4.35 11.46 11.92
N ILE A 204 -5.09 12.08 11.00
CA ILE A 204 -4.79 12.06 9.56
C ILE A 204 -3.42 12.69 9.30
N GLN A 205 -3.10 13.80 9.93
CA GLN A 205 -1.81 14.46 9.81
C GLN A 205 -0.66 13.54 10.25
N LYS A 206 -0.82 12.83 11.36
CA LYS A 206 0.17 11.86 11.86
C LYS A 206 0.36 10.69 10.90
N ILE A 207 -0.71 10.12 10.33
CA ILE A 207 -0.65 9.00 9.38
C ILE A 207 -0.11 9.44 8.03
N SER A 208 -0.31 10.69 7.64
CA SER A 208 0.14 11.24 6.36
C SER A 208 1.66 11.37 6.24
N GLN A 209 2.39 11.33 7.36
CA GLN A 209 3.85 11.41 7.36
C GLN A 209 4.48 10.25 6.58
N ASP A 210 5.58 10.56 5.88
CA ASP A 210 6.38 9.57 5.18
C ASP A 210 7.40 8.96 6.13
N THR A 211 7.77 7.71 5.86
CA THR A 211 8.82 7.00 6.61
C THR A 211 10.19 7.49 6.17
N VAL A 212 11.12 7.62 7.13
CA VAL A 212 12.51 7.97 6.90
C VAL A 212 13.36 6.70 7.03
N SER A 213 14.38 6.55 6.18
CA SER A 213 15.31 5.42 6.27
C SER A 213 16.18 5.53 7.53
N LEU A 214 16.42 4.41 8.19
CA LEU A 214 17.35 4.33 9.32
C LEU A 214 18.82 4.48 8.88
N GLU A 215 19.11 4.28 7.60
CA GLU A 215 20.47 4.41 7.02
C GLU A 215 20.80 5.85 6.58
N VAL A 216 19.92 6.82 6.88
CA VAL A 216 20.23 8.23 6.57
C VAL A 216 21.40 8.69 7.43
N PRO A 217 22.49 9.21 6.83
CA PRO A 217 23.62 9.77 7.56
C PRO A 217 23.18 11.00 8.36
N ILE A 218 23.70 11.16 9.57
CA ILE A 218 23.44 12.29 10.44
C ILE A 218 24.75 13.05 10.66
N GLY A 219 24.80 14.32 10.27
CA GLY A 219 25.95 15.21 10.42
C GLY A 219 26.60 15.52 9.08
N ASP A 220 27.35 16.64 9.05
CA ASP A 220 28.06 17.10 7.86
C ASP A 220 29.48 16.50 7.73
N ASP A 221 30.09 16.02 8.81
CA ASP A 221 31.50 15.64 8.86
C ASP A 221 31.76 14.14 9.14
N ASP A 222 30.80 13.37 9.65
CA ASP A 222 30.98 11.95 9.97
C ASP A 222 30.07 11.08 9.09
N GLU A 223 30.60 10.58 7.99
CA GLU A 223 29.93 9.63 7.09
C GLU A 223 29.56 8.30 7.76
N ASP A 224 30.06 8.04 8.97
CA ASP A 224 29.90 6.77 9.67
C ASP A 224 28.64 6.72 10.60
N SER A 225 28.03 7.85 10.97
CA SER A 225 26.90 7.91 11.88
C SER A 225 25.57 7.87 11.15
N VAL A 226 24.74 6.87 11.43
CA VAL A 226 23.42 6.70 10.83
C VAL A 226 22.30 6.94 11.85
N LEU A 227 21.09 7.27 11.37
CA LEU A 227 19.91 7.47 12.23
C LEU A 227 19.63 6.26 13.14
N ALA A 228 19.93 5.05 12.69
CA ALA A 228 19.76 3.83 13.47
C ALA A 228 20.51 3.83 14.79
N ASP A 229 21.70 4.47 14.85
CA ASP A 229 22.55 4.48 16.05
C ASP A 229 21.96 5.33 17.18
N PHE A 230 21.04 6.23 16.84
CA PHE A 230 20.38 7.13 17.81
C PHE A 230 19.00 6.62 18.29
N VAL A 231 18.49 5.54 17.70
CA VAL A 231 17.19 4.98 18.11
C VAL A 231 17.38 4.03 19.27
N PRO A 232 16.91 4.38 20.50
CA PRO A 232 17.03 3.50 21.65
C PRO A 232 16.09 2.29 21.52
N ASP A 233 16.53 1.14 22.01
CA ASP A 233 15.68 -0.05 22.17
C ASP A 233 14.87 0.11 23.47
N GLU A 234 13.62 0.56 23.35
CA GLU A 234 12.71 0.76 24.48
C GLU A 234 12.16 -0.55 25.06
N GLU A 235 12.14 -1.62 24.26
CA GLU A 235 11.66 -2.95 24.67
C GLU A 235 12.81 -3.81 25.24
N GLY A 236 14.04 -3.38 25.07
CA GLY A 236 15.24 -4.07 25.54
C GLY A 236 15.24 -4.27 27.04
N ILE A 237 15.40 -5.52 27.47
CA ILE A 237 15.51 -5.86 28.90
C ILE A 237 16.86 -5.38 29.41
N THR A 238 16.87 -4.37 30.27
CA THR A 238 18.11 -3.88 30.87
C THR A 238 18.77 -4.95 31.80
N PRO A 239 20.11 -4.95 31.97
CA PRO A 239 20.78 -5.86 32.87
C PRO A 239 20.21 -5.82 34.32
N GLN A 240 19.77 -4.64 34.76
CA GLN A 240 19.10 -4.45 36.05
C GLN A 240 17.75 -5.19 36.11
N MET A 241 16.95 -5.13 35.06
CA MET A 241 15.68 -5.87 34.97
C MET A 241 15.91 -7.39 34.94
N VAL A 242 16.98 -7.84 34.24
CA VAL A 242 17.35 -9.27 34.24
C VAL A 242 17.72 -9.73 35.65
N ALA A 243 18.54 -8.95 36.35
CA ALA A 243 18.94 -9.25 37.73
C ALA A 243 17.72 -9.25 38.67
N ALA A 244 16.84 -8.26 38.58
CA ALA A 244 15.62 -8.20 39.38
C ALA A 244 14.70 -9.40 39.13
N ARG A 245 14.47 -9.76 37.84
CA ARG A 245 13.67 -10.95 37.47
C ARG A 245 14.30 -12.26 38.02
N ARG A 246 15.64 -12.35 38.02
CA ARG A 246 16.32 -13.54 38.57
C ARG A 246 16.14 -13.65 40.09
N ILE A 247 16.34 -12.56 40.82
CA ILE A 247 16.11 -12.49 42.26
C ILE A 247 14.65 -12.83 42.62
N LEU A 248 13.71 -12.26 41.87
CA LEU A 248 12.28 -12.56 42.01
C LEU A 248 12.00 -14.06 41.79
N LYS A 249 12.59 -14.67 40.75
CA LYS A 249 12.45 -16.10 40.48
C LYS A 249 13.02 -16.94 41.60
N ASP A 250 14.19 -16.58 42.16
CA ASP A 250 14.83 -17.30 43.25
C ASP A 250 13.97 -17.22 44.53
N HIS A 251 13.44 -16.04 44.86
CA HIS A 251 12.51 -15.89 46.00
C HIS A 251 11.20 -16.67 45.80
N LEU A 252 10.66 -16.71 44.59
CA LEU A 252 9.49 -17.52 44.27
C LEU A 252 9.76 -19.00 44.44
N ASN A 253 10.91 -19.46 43.96
CA ASN A 253 11.31 -20.87 44.12
C ASN A 253 11.45 -21.26 45.63
N GLU A 254 12.06 -20.40 46.44
CA GLU A 254 12.15 -20.63 47.90
C GLU A 254 10.78 -20.79 48.55
N ILE A 255 9.79 -19.98 48.18
CA ILE A 255 8.42 -20.08 48.71
C ILE A 255 7.71 -21.34 48.19
N ILE A 256 7.93 -21.71 46.93
CA ILE A 256 7.34 -22.93 46.35
C ILE A 256 7.92 -24.18 46.97
N GLU A 257 9.22 -24.21 47.33
CA GLU A 257 9.88 -25.33 48.00
C GLU A 257 9.28 -25.64 49.38
N GLU A 258 8.68 -24.68 50.07
CA GLU A 258 8.01 -24.87 51.34
C GLU A 258 6.60 -25.51 51.21
N LEU A 259 6.07 -25.63 49.99
CA LEU A 259 4.80 -26.31 49.71
C LEU A 259 4.97 -27.82 49.63
N THR A 260 3.87 -28.56 49.71
CA THR A 260 3.92 -30.01 49.52
C THR A 260 4.36 -30.38 48.08
N PRO A 261 5.11 -31.48 47.86
CA PRO A 261 5.58 -31.86 46.52
C PRO A 261 4.48 -31.97 45.45
N ARG A 262 3.26 -32.26 45.90
CA ARG A 262 2.09 -32.34 45.02
C ARG A 262 1.58 -30.95 44.59
N GLU A 263 1.55 -30.00 45.51
CA GLU A 263 1.19 -28.61 45.26
C GLU A 263 2.22 -27.93 44.39
N GLN A 264 3.53 -28.15 44.64
CA GLN A 264 4.63 -27.64 43.82
C GLN A 264 4.46 -28.04 42.35
N LYS A 265 4.29 -29.34 42.09
CA LYS A 265 4.22 -29.89 40.76
C LYS A 265 2.98 -29.42 39.99
N ILE A 266 1.85 -29.20 40.68
CA ILE A 266 0.64 -28.63 40.10
C ILE A 266 0.86 -27.18 39.70
N LEU A 267 1.48 -26.36 40.56
CA LEU A 267 1.80 -24.96 40.25
C LEU A 267 2.85 -24.86 39.15
N GLU A 268 3.89 -25.69 39.16
CA GLU A 268 4.90 -25.73 38.08
C GLU A 268 4.27 -25.96 36.72
N MET A 269 3.40 -26.96 36.59
CA MET A 269 2.72 -27.26 35.33
C MET A 269 1.67 -26.20 34.97
N ARG A 270 0.94 -25.70 35.97
CA ARG A 270 -0.14 -24.73 35.71
C ARG A 270 0.38 -23.41 35.21
N PHE A 271 1.48 -22.91 35.78
CA PHE A 271 2.09 -21.61 35.45
C PHE A 271 3.34 -21.73 34.58
N GLY A 272 3.75 -22.92 34.16
CA GLY A 272 4.91 -23.12 33.31
C GLY A 272 6.23 -22.68 33.94
N LEU A 273 6.41 -22.87 35.27
CA LEU A 273 7.57 -22.31 35.98
C LEU A 273 8.91 -22.97 35.60
N LYS A 274 8.88 -24.23 35.12
CA LYS A 274 10.07 -24.96 34.65
C LYS A 274 10.24 -24.90 33.14
N ASP A 275 9.18 -25.24 32.41
CA ASP A 275 9.22 -25.46 30.95
C ASP A 275 8.70 -24.26 30.13
N GLY A 276 8.22 -23.21 30.81
CA GLY A 276 7.63 -22.02 30.16
C GLY A 276 6.25 -22.28 29.51
N VAL A 277 5.73 -23.52 29.62
CA VAL A 277 4.45 -23.91 29.02
C VAL A 277 3.37 -23.99 30.09
N THR A 278 2.31 -23.19 29.92
CA THR A 278 1.16 -23.21 30.84
C THR A 278 0.18 -24.30 30.44
N HIS A 279 -0.28 -25.12 31.39
CA HIS A 279 -1.25 -26.18 31.17
C HIS A 279 -2.62 -25.83 31.74
N THR A 280 -3.68 -26.33 31.13
CA THR A 280 -5.05 -26.15 31.60
C THR A 280 -5.32 -27.03 32.83
N LEU A 281 -6.32 -26.67 33.67
CA LEU A 281 -6.72 -27.47 34.85
C LEU A 281 -7.13 -28.90 34.46
N GLU A 282 -7.63 -29.11 33.25
CA GLU A 282 -8.04 -30.43 32.78
C GLU A 282 -6.84 -31.30 32.40
N GLU A 283 -5.84 -30.74 31.74
CA GLU A 283 -4.59 -31.42 31.38
C GLU A 283 -3.83 -31.82 32.63
N VAL A 284 -3.66 -30.89 33.59
CA VAL A 284 -3.05 -31.19 34.89
C VAL A 284 -3.84 -32.26 35.60
N GLY A 285 -5.20 -32.22 35.57
CA GLY A 285 -6.06 -33.25 36.15
C GLY A 285 -5.81 -34.62 35.55
N LYS A 286 -5.63 -34.72 34.22
CA LYS A 286 -5.31 -35.99 33.53
C LYS A 286 -3.96 -36.55 33.99
N VAL A 287 -2.93 -35.72 34.15
CA VAL A 287 -1.61 -36.16 34.61
C VAL A 287 -1.61 -36.68 36.05
N PHE A 288 -2.39 -36.04 36.93
CA PHE A 288 -2.48 -36.47 38.35
C PHE A 288 -3.61 -37.45 38.64
N GLY A 289 -4.40 -37.85 37.65
CA GLY A 289 -5.52 -38.79 37.81
C GLY A 289 -6.65 -38.27 38.69
N VAL A 290 -6.91 -36.94 38.66
CA VAL A 290 -7.94 -36.29 39.48
C VAL A 290 -8.83 -35.38 38.68
N THR A 291 -9.99 -35.02 39.19
CA THR A 291 -10.94 -34.14 38.50
C THR A 291 -10.43 -32.72 38.43
N ARG A 292 -10.83 -31.98 37.38
CA ARG A 292 -10.55 -30.54 37.17
C ARG A 292 -10.82 -29.72 38.45
N GLU A 293 -11.96 -29.98 39.10
CA GLU A 293 -12.37 -29.26 40.31
C GLU A 293 -11.43 -29.51 41.47
N ARG A 294 -10.92 -30.74 41.57
CA ARG A 294 -9.91 -31.09 42.62
C ARG A 294 -8.60 -30.35 42.42
N ILE A 295 -8.13 -30.24 41.18
CA ILE A 295 -6.95 -29.42 40.85
C ILE A 295 -7.19 -27.96 41.23
N ARG A 296 -8.34 -27.36 40.87
CA ARG A 296 -8.71 -26.01 41.24
C ARG A 296 -8.68 -25.74 42.74
N GLN A 297 -9.16 -26.72 43.54
CA GLN A 297 -9.13 -26.63 45.01
C GLN A 297 -7.70 -26.69 45.57
N ILE A 298 -6.85 -27.52 44.97
CA ILE A 298 -5.44 -27.63 45.40
C ILE A 298 -4.70 -26.34 45.01
N GLU A 299 -4.88 -25.83 43.78
CA GLU A 299 -4.32 -24.58 43.34
C GLU A 299 -4.72 -23.42 44.28
N ALA A 300 -6.03 -23.27 44.56
CA ALA A 300 -6.52 -22.25 45.47
C ALA A 300 -5.89 -22.29 46.86
N LYS A 301 -5.78 -23.51 47.42
CA LYS A 301 -5.14 -23.70 48.73
C LYS A 301 -3.63 -23.40 48.71
N ALA A 302 -2.96 -23.79 47.63
CA ALA A 302 -1.53 -23.51 47.48
C ALA A 302 -1.27 -21.99 47.36
N LEU A 303 -2.08 -21.30 46.54
CA LEU A 303 -2.00 -19.84 46.40
C LEU A 303 -2.33 -19.11 47.72
N ASP A 304 -3.28 -19.60 48.49
CA ASP A 304 -3.62 -19.02 49.81
C ASP A 304 -2.48 -19.17 50.80
N ARG A 305 -1.82 -20.34 50.83
CA ARG A 305 -0.60 -20.57 51.64
C ARG A 305 0.53 -19.63 51.22
N ILE A 306 0.76 -19.47 49.89
CA ILE A 306 1.75 -18.51 49.38
C ILE A 306 1.41 -17.11 49.89
N ARG A 307 0.13 -16.72 49.83
CA ARG A 307 -0.35 -15.40 50.23
C ARG A 307 -0.15 -15.08 51.72
N GLN A 308 -0.20 -16.11 52.56
CA GLN A 308 0.01 -15.99 54.02
C GLN A 308 1.46 -16.12 54.41
N HIS A 309 2.36 -16.43 53.46
CA HIS A 309 3.75 -16.64 53.71
C HIS A 309 4.48 -15.36 54.12
N HIS A 310 5.29 -15.39 55.19
CA HIS A 310 6.00 -14.20 55.70
C HIS A 310 6.99 -13.56 54.71
N LYS A 311 7.54 -14.34 53.77
CA LYS A 311 8.45 -13.85 52.72
C LYS A 311 7.71 -13.08 51.58
N ILE A 312 6.36 -13.07 51.56
CA ILE A 312 5.62 -12.40 50.48
C ILE A 312 5.80 -10.87 50.49
N GLU A 313 6.15 -10.30 51.66
CA GLU A 313 6.48 -8.88 51.76
C GLU A 313 7.66 -8.50 50.85
N LYS A 314 8.64 -9.40 50.72
CA LYS A 314 9.80 -9.20 49.83
C LYS A 314 9.43 -9.22 48.34
N LEU A 315 8.28 -9.81 47.99
CA LEU A 315 7.78 -9.83 46.59
C LEU A 315 6.97 -8.60 46.23
N LYS A 316 6.56 -7.77 47.22
CA LYS A 316 5.79 -6.54 46.96
C LYS A 316 6.64 -5.41 46.40
N ASP A 317 7.95 -5.50 46.53
CA ASP A 317 8.91 -4.49 46.10
C ASP A 317 9.35 -4.67 44.63
N TYR A 318 8.87 -5.72 43.95
CA TYR A 318 9.09 -6.05 42.55
C TYR A 318 7.79 -5.94 41.75
#